data_a101b6afcc5ac4945b5b26280df4c311
#
_entry.id   a101b6afcc5ac4945b5b26280df4c311
#
_cell.length_a   1.000
_cell.length_b   1.000
_cell.length_c   1.000
_cell.angle_alpha   90.00
_cell.angle_beta   90.00
_cell.angle_gamma   90.00
#
_symmetry.space_group_name_H-M   'P 1'
#
loop_
_entity.id
_entity.type
_entity.pdbx_description
1 polymer ?
#
loop_
_entity_poly.entity_id
_entity_poly.type
_entity_poly.pdbx_seq_one_letter_code
_entity_poly.pdbx_strand_id
1 'polypeptide(L)'
;MKALVAAVCAMGAAMAVASEARYLVRGDQLPRARAVNGYVQSVSLRPGGEVLVKVAAPAVPVESRGSYGSMVHLEAELPDGFELPKALREELRPELEAFEAATAVLRWVAVHLRIDEGSGPQDAVSVMARRAGRCSGVANASAALLLAAGFEARTVSGLLITDDGPVPHRWVEGRLPGAGWVPTDPTLGLWVITSRHLAFDDTVTGIPELRTLEAGGGDLDRLPRWRGRPARPNDGAGLVCRLIGDGEPTRAVAMLYGRGGEVHRAILEPEARFEALLPGRWRLVVMADGVILEQRELELAPSQVHSFTVDRSKTATEQEVGS
;
A
#
# COMPACT_ATOMS: atom_id res chain seq x y z
N MET A 1 -33.12 -12.05 29.85
CA MET A 1 -32.87 -11.63 28.45
C MET A 1 -31.42 -11.95 28.16
N LYS A 2 -31.15 -13.01 27.38
CA LYS A 2 -29.79 -13.47 27.03
C LYS A 2 -29.35 -12.75 25.77
N ALA A 3 -28.30 -11.95 25.86
CA ALA A 3 -27.68 -11.32 24.69
C ALA A 3 -26.96 -12.38 23.88
N LEU A 4 -27.39 -12.53 22.63
CA LEU A 4 -26.78 -13.40 21.62
C LEU A 4 -25.55 -12.71 21.07
N VAL A 5 -24.36 -13.15 21.49
CA VAL A 5 -23.08 -12.75 20.85
C VAL A 5 -22.95 -13.58 19.60
N ALA A 6 -23.21 -12.97 18.45
CA ALA A 6 -22.94 -13.58 17.15
C ALA A 6 -21.43 -13.55 16.90
N ALA A 7 -20.77 -14.68 17.07
CA ALA A 7 -19.41 -14.89 16.60
C ALA A 7 -19.43 -15.04 15.09
N VAL A 8 -19.00 -14.02 14.38
CA VAL A 8 -18.70 -14.13 12.94
C VAL A 8 -17.33 -14.80 12.82
N CYS A 9 -17.35 -16.13 12.66
CA CYS A 9 -16.18 -16.85 12.18
C CYS A 9 -15.99 -16.56 10.68
N ALA A 10 -15.23 -15.52 10.35
CA ALA A 10 -14.68 -15.36 9.03
C ALA A 10 -13.43 -16.24 8.94
N MET A 11 -13.52 -17.35 8.21
CA MET A 11 -12.36 -18.10 7.74
C MET A 11 -11.68 -17.27 6.64
N GLY A 12 -10.92 -16.25 7.04
CA GLY A 12 -9.98 -15.54 6.18
C GLY A 12 -8.59 -16.10 6.40
N ALA A 13 -7.85 -16.37 5.34
CA ALA A 13 -6.42 -16.64 5.44
C ALA A 13 -5.81 -15.55 6.34
N ALA A 14 -5.07 -15.96 7.37
CA ALA A 14 -4.45 -15.03 8.31
C ALA A 14 -3.47 -14.16 7.52
N MET A 15 -3.86 -12.91 7.24
CA MET A 15 -2.95 -11.95 6.62
C MET A 15 -1.84 -11.64 7.62
N ALA A 16 -0.59 -11.70 7.16
CA ALA A 16 0.52 -11.29 7.98
C ALA A 16 0.36 -9.80 8.34
N VAL A 17 0.23 -9.52 9.63
CA VAL A 17 0.21 -8.14 10.12
C VAL A 17 1.61 -7.57 9.97
N ALA A 18 1.74 -6.48 9.18
CA ALA A 18 3.04 -5.84 8.96
C ALA A 18 3.37 -4.81 10.02
N SER A 19 2.34 -4.15 10.56
CA SER A 19 2.53 -3.13 11.58
C SER A 19 1.35 -3.07 12.54
N GLU A 20 1.67 -2.91 13.83
CA GLU A 20 0.70 -2.64 14.88
C GLU A 20 1.11 -1.36 15.61
N ALA A 21 0.14 -0.60 16.08
CA ALA A 21 0.39 0.57 16.91
C ALA A 21 -0.73 0.77 17.93
N ARG A 22 -0.41 1.47 19.00
CA ARG A 22 -1.36 1.83 20.06
C ARG A 22 -1.23 3.29 20.42
N TYR A 23 -2.36 3.96 20.48
CA TYR A 23 -2.44 5.38 20.75
C TYR A 23 -3.46 5.65 21.85
N LEU A 24 -3.17 6.61 22.71
CA LEU A 24 -4.19 7.27 23.54
C LEU A 24 -4.56 8.59 22.86
N VAL A 25 -5.85 8.79 22.67
CA VAL A 25 -6.39 9.98 22.01
C VAL A 25 -7.40 10.65 22.94
N ARG A 26 -7.30 11.98 23.07
CA ARG A 26 -8.22 12.81 23.83
C ARG A 26 -8.56 14.06 23.03
N GLY A 27 -9.83 14.40 22.95
CA GLY A 27 -10.31 15.58 22.22
C GLY A 27 -11.78 15.45 21.85
N ASP A 28 -12.30 16.46 21.17
CA ASP A 28 -13.71 16.54 20.76
C ASP A 28 -14.00 15.63 19.55
N GLN A 29 -13.00 15.42 18.69
CA GLN A 29 -13.06 14.47 17.59
C GLN A 29 -12.24 13.22 17.95
N LEU A 30 -12.89 12.06 17.89
CA LEU A 30 -12.28 10.79 18.26
C LEU A 30 -12.27 9.83 17.07
N PRO A 31 -11.21 8.99 16.94
CA PRO A 31 -11.18 7.93 15.94
C PRO A 31 -12.30 6.93 16.16
N ARG A 32 -12.75 6.29 15.07
CA ARG A 32 -13.77 5.23 15.14
C ARG A 32 -13.23 3.87 14.73
N ALA A 33 -13.91 2.82 15.19
CA ALA A 33 -13.58 1.46 14.79
C ALA A 33 -13.76 1.29 13.26
N ARG A 34 -12.80 0.64 12.61
CA ARG A 34 -12.79 0.42 11.17
C ARG A 34 -12.10 -0.88 10.81
N ALA A 35 -12.62 -1.58 9.83
CA ALA A 35 -11.99 -2.78 9.29
C ALA A 35 -12.18 -2.81 7.76
N VAL A 36 -11.07 -2.75 7.03
CA VAL A 36 -11.04 -2.75 5.56
C VAL A 36 -9.77 -3.42 5.04
N ASN A 37 -9.91 -4.45 4.21
CA ASN A 37 -8.79 -5.12 3.53
C ASN A 37 -7.57 -5.39 4.45
N GLY A 38 -7.82 -5.95 5.62
CA GLY A 38 -6.78 -6.29 6.60
C GLY A 38 -6.32 -5.13 7.51
N TYR A 39 -6.63 -3.88 7.19
CA TYR A 39 -6.49 -2.79 8.14
C TYR A 39 -7.60 -2.87 9.18
N VAL A 40 -7.23 -2.91 10.47
CA VAL A 40 -8.16 -2.98 11.59
C VAL A 40 -7.81 -1.90 12.60
N GLN A 41 -8.73 -0.98 12.83
CA GLN A 41 -8.68 0.03 13.89
C GLN A 41 -9.76 -0.30 14.91
N SER A 42 -9.37 -0.63 16.13
CA SER A 42 -10.26 -0.84 17.25
C SER A 42 -10.15 0.31 18.25
N VAL A 43 -11.27 0.65 18.88
CA VAL A 43 -11.39 1.82 19.75
C VAL A 43 -12.04 1.38 21.06
N SER A 44 -11.45 1.75 22.19
CA SER A 44 -12.00 1.47 23.51
C SER A 44 -11.87 2.67 24.45
N LEU A 45 -12.99 3.05 25.07
CA LEU A 45 -13.03 4.14 26.04
C LEU A 45 -12.27 3.74 27.32
N ARG A 46 -11.52 4.70 27.86
CA ARG A 46 -10.78 4.58 29.11
C ARG A 46 -11.36 5.50 30.18
N PRO A 47 -11.11 5.23 31.47
CA PRO A 47 -11.43 6.19 32.54
C PRO A 47 -10.77 7.54 32.26
N GLY A 48 -11.50 8.63 32.51
CA GLY A 48 -10.99 9.99 32.28
C GLY A 48 -11.28 10.55 30.89
N GLY A 49 -12.04 9.83 30.05
CA GLY A 49 -12.45 10.32 28.72
C GLY A 49 -11.40 10.14 27.62
N GLU A 50 -10.32 9.44 27.90
CA GLU A 50 -9.34 9.03 26.90
C GLU A 50 -9.85 7.82 26.10
N VAL A 51 -9.41 7.71 24.86
CA VAL A 51 -9.72 6.59 23.98
C VAL A 51 -8.44 5.86 23.62
N LEU A 52 -8.39 4.55 23.91
CA LEU A 52 -7.33 3.69 23.42
C LEU A 52 -7.68 3.23 22.01
N VAL A 53 -6.84 3.57 21.07
CA VAL A 53 -6.90 3.13 19.68
C VAL A 53 -5.81 2.11 19.43
N LYS A 54 -6.19 0.94 18.92
CA LYS A 54 -5.24 -0.08 18.45
C LYS A 54 -5.42 -0.21 16.94
N VAL A 55 -4.31 -0.14 16.21
CA VAL A 55 -4.30 -0.27 14.76
C VAL A 55 -3.41 -1.43 14.38
N ALA A 56 -3.94 -2.33 13.55
CA ALA A 56 -3.19 -3.37 12.87
C ALA A 56 -3.34 -3.16 11.36
N ALA A 57 -2.25 -3.20 10.62
CA ALA A 57 -2.25 -2.99 9.18
C ALA A 57 -1.50 -4.10 8.45
N PRO A 58 -1.95 -4.50 7.23
CA PRO A 58 -1.33 -5.56 6.45
C PRO A 58 -0.03 -5.09 5.80
N ALA A 59 0.84 -6.05 5.44
CA ALA A 59 2.04 -5.77 4.63
C ALA A 59 1.72 -5.50 3.18
N VAL A 60 0.70 -6.16 2.67
CA VAL A 60 0.26 -6.10 1.27
C VAL A 60 -1.27 -6.09 1.24
N PRO A 61 -1.88 -5.46 0.23
CA PRO A 61 -3.34 -5.51 0.07
C PRO A 61 -3.78 -6.95 -0.24
N VAL A 62 -5.03 -7.28 0.08
CA VAL A 62 -5.68 -8.44 -0.50
C VAL A 62 -5.95 -8.12 -1.97
N GLU A 63 -5.34 -8.87 -2.86
CA GLU A 63 -5.51 -8.67 -4.29
C GLU A 63 -6.95 -8.99 -4.71
N SER A 64 -7.45 -8.18 -5.61
CA SER A 64 -8.71 -8.42 -6.29
C SER A 64 -8.51 -9.48 -7.36
N ARG A 65 -9.50 -10.37 -7.49
CA ARG A 65 -9.57 -11.31 -8.61
C ARG A 65 -10.80 -10.97 -9.42
N GLY A 66 -10.61 -10.61 -10.66
CA GLY A 66 -11.70 -10.31 -11.58
C GLY A 66 -11.29 -9.33 -12.65
N SER A 67 -11.81 -9.52 -13.85
CA SER A 67 -11.55 -8.65 -14.99
C SER A 67 -12.20 -7.29 -14.78
N TYR A 68 -11.48 -6.23 -15.12
CA TYR A 68 -12.00 -4.85 -15.13
C TYR A 68 -13.25 -4.71 -15.99
N GLY A 69 -13.27 -5.33 -17.18
CA GLY A 69 -14.41 -5.30 -18.09
C GLY A 69 -15.66 -6.03 -17.57
N SER A 70 -15.51 -6.91 -16.57
CA SER A 70 -16.67 -7.58 -15.94
C SER A 70 -17.24 -6.80 -14.75
N MET A 71 -16.63 -5.69 -14.38
CA MET A 71 -17.15 -4.83 -13.31
C MET A 71 -18.45 -4.16 -13.77
N VAL A 72 -19.43 -4.14 -12.89
CA VAL A 72 -20.59 -3.28 -13.08
C VAL A 72 -20.10 -1.84 -12.92
N HIS A 73 -19.98 -1.14 -14.03
CA HIS A 73 -19.69 0.30 -13.99
C HIS A 73 -20.89 1.01 -13.38
N LEU A 74 -20.75 1.45 -12.14
CA LEU A 74 -21.76 2.27 -11.50
C LEU A 74 -21.69 3.65 -12.16
N GLU A 75 -22.84 4.19 -12.53
CA GLU A 75 -22.94 5.62 -12.82
C GLU A 75 -22.70 6.39 -11.52
N ALA A 76 -21.46 6.80 -11.31
CA ALA A 76 -21.09 7.61 -10.17
C ALA A 76 -21.37 9.08 -10.49
N GLU A 77 -21.87 9.83 -9.52
CA GLU A 77 -21.92 11.28 -9.63
C GLU A 77 -20.50 11.83 -9.63
N LEU A 78 -20.04 12.22 -10.80
CA LEU A 78 -18.77 12.91 -10.98
C LEU A 78 -18.98 14.41 -10.83
N PRO A 79 -17.97 15.17 -10.38
CA PRO A 79 -18.01 16.62 -10.42
C PRO A 79 -18.26 17.10 -11.86
N ASP A 80 -19.05 18.19 -12.02
CA ASP A 80 -19.34 18.77 -13.33
C ASP A 80 -18.07 19.05 -14.12
N GLY A 81 -18.01 18.59 -15.35
CA GLY A 81 -16.86 18.74 -16.24
C GLY A 81 -15.64 17.88 -15.90
N PHE A 82 -15.77 16.91 -14.99
CA PHE A 82 -14.69 15.97 -14.70
C PHE A 82 -14.65 14.85 -15.74
N GLU A 83 -13.51 14.71 -16.40
CA GLU A 83 -13.30 13.68 -17.40
C GLU A 83 -12.06 12.85 -17.10
N LEU A 84 -12.13 11.55 -17.43
CA LEU A 84 -10.97 10.67 -17.39
C LEU A 84 -9.96 11.11 -18.45
N PRO A 85 -8.68 11.35 -18.10
CA PRO A 85 -7.65 11.71 -19.07
C PRO A 85 -7.56 10.70 -20.22
N LYS A 86 -7.45 11.20 -21.46
CA LYS A 86 -7.45 10.34 -22.66
C LYS A 86 -6.42 9.20 -22.59
N ALA A 87 -5.19 9.50 -22.17
CA ALA A 87 -4.14 8.50 -22.07
C ALA A 87 -4.47 7.42 -21.05
N LEU A 88 -5.10 7.79 -19.92
CA LEU A 88 -5.54 6.84 -18.91
C LEU A 88 -6.71 5.98 -19.42
N ARG A 89 -7.67 6.57 -20.13
CA ARG A 89 -8.79 5.86 -20.76
C ARG A 89 -8.30 4.81 -21.76
N GLU A 90 -7.28 5.11 -22.54
CA GLU A 90 -6.65 4.18 -23.49
C GLU A 90 -5.89 3.04 -22.80
N GLU A 91 -5.37 3.28 -21.60
CA GLU A 91 -4.68 2.27 -20.78
C GLU A 91 -5.67 1.31 -20.09
N LEU A 92 -6.86 1.79 -19.71
CA LEU A 92 -7.89 1.02 -19.03
C LEU A 92 -8.66 0.10 -19.98
N ARG A 93 -8.02 -1.01 -20.35
CA ARG A 93 -8.61 -2.01 -21.25
C ARG A 93 -9.44 -3.03 -20.47
N PRO A 94 -10.55 -3.54 -21.06
CA PRO A 94 -11.44 -4.50 -20.40
C PRO A 94 -10.77 -5.80 -19.96
N GLU A 95 -9.67 -6.18 -20.59
CA GLU A 95 -8.90 -7.40 -20.31
C GLU A 95 -8.02 -7.31 -19.05
N LEU A 96 -7.81 -6.09 -18.54
CA LEU A 96 -7.02 -5.92 -17.31
C LEU A 96 -7.72 -6.57 -16.12
N GLU A 97 -6.94 -7.09 -15.20
CA GLU A 97 -7.43 -7.38 -13.86
C GLU A 97 -7.88 -6.08 -13.18
N ALA A 98 -8.94 -6.13 -12.38
CA ALA A 98 -9.48 -4.94 -11.72
C ALA A 98 -8.44 -4.24 -10.82
N PHE A 99 -7.57 -5.01 -10.18
CA PHE A 99 -6.46 -4.49 -9.38
C PHE A 99 -5.43 -3.74 -10.25
N GLU A 100 -5.11 -4.27 -11.42
CA GLU A 100 -4.20 -3.62 -12.37
C GLU A 100 -4.81 -2.32 -12.92
N ALA A 101 -6.09 -2.32 -13.25
CA ALA A 101 -6.79 -1.12 -13.69
C ALA A 101 -6.81 -0.03 -12.61
N ALA A 102 -7.12 -0.37 -11.36
CA ALA A 102 -7.03 0.57 -10.24
C ALA A 102 -5.60 1.06 -10.03
N THR A 103 -4.60 0.17 -10.17
CA THR A 103 -3.17 0.54 -10.12
C THR A 103 -2.80 1.53 -11.21
N ALA A 104 -3.31 1.36 -12.44
CA ALA A 104 -3.07 2.28 -13.54
C ALA A 104 -3.59 3.70 -13.20
N VAL A 105 -4.80 3.79 -12.61
CA VAL A 105 -5.36 5.07 -12.15
C VAL A 105 -4.47 5.73 -11.10
N LEU A 106 -4.11 5.01 -10.06
CA LEU A 106 -3.32 5.55 -8.94
C LEU A 106 -1.88 5.90 -9.36
N ARG A 107 -1.31 5.12 -10.25
CA ARG A 107 -0.02 5.44 -10.86
C ARG A 107 -0.09 6.71 -11.71
N TRP A 108 -1.17 6.88 -12.49
CA TRP A 108 -1.38 8.11 -13.22
C TRP A 108 -1.36 9.32 -12.28
N VAL A 109 -2.04 9.22 -11.13
CA VAL A 109 -2.01 10.26 -10.07
C VAL A 109 -0.58 10.52 -9.62
N ALA A 110 0.17 9.48 -9.25
CA ALA A 110 1.55 9.63 -8.76
C ALA A 110 2.51 10.28 -9.77
N VAL A 111 2.25 10.10 -11.07
CA VAL A 111 3.08 10.68 -12.14
C VAL A 111 2.68 12.10 -12.48
N HIS A 112 1.37 12.42 -12.43
CA HIS A 112 0.85 13.66 -12.99
C HIS A 112 0.39 14.69 -11.95
N LEU A 113 0.20 14.30 -10.69
CA LEU A 113 -0.19 15.22 -9.62
C LEU A 113 0.97 15.40 -8.64
N ARG A 114 1.32 16.64 -8.42
CA ARG A 114 2.34 17.04 -7.45
C ARG A 114 1.71 17.36 -6.11
N ILE A 115 2.34 16.95 -5.01
CA ILE A 115 1.98 17.43 -3.68
C ILE A 115 2.45 18.87 -3.54
N ASP A 116 1.54 19.72 -3.13
CA ASP A 116 1.78 21.17 -2.98
C ASP A 116 0.97 21.71 -1.79
N GLU A 117 1.65 22.28 -0.83
CA GLU A 117 1.06 22.91 0.35
C GLU A 117 0.33 24.25 0.06
N GLY A 118 0.31 24.65 -1.21
CA GLY A 118 -0.34 25.88 -1.67
C GLY A 118 -1.82 25.99 -1.30
N SER A 119 -2.34 27.21 -1.31
CA SER A 119 -3.68 27.59 -0.82
C SER A 119 -4.83 27.45 -1.82
N GLY A 120 -4.63 26.84 -2.97
CA GLY A 120 -5.69 26.72 -3.99
C GLY A 120 -6.81 25.75 -3.59
N PRO A 121 -7.96 25.78 -4.31
CA PRO A 121 -9.06 24.85 -4.08
C PRO A 121 -8.61 23.39 -4.14
N GLN A 122 -9.15 22.54 -3.27
CA GLN A 122 -8.76 21.13 -3.15
C GLN A 122 -9.82 20.18 -3.72
N ASP A 123 -10.79 20.68 -4.46
CA ASP A 123 -11.71 19.84 -5.23
C ASP A 123 -10.97 19.13 -6.41
N ALA A 124 -11.54 18.04 -6.88
CA ALA A 124 -10.91 17.20 -7.89
C ALA A 124 -10.63 17.96 -9.20
N VAL A 125 -11.58 18.77 -9.68
CA VAL A 125 -11.46 19.52 -10.94
C VAL A 125 -10.31 20.52 -10.87
N SER A 126 -10.27 21.31 -9.80
CA SER A 126 -9.24 22.32 -9.57
C SER A 126 -7.85 21.70 -9.45
N VAL A 127 -7.72 20.57 -8.74
CA VAL A 127 -6.46 19.84 -8.58
C VAL A 127 -5.99 19.25 -9.90
N MET A 128 -6.89 18.65 -10.68
CA MET A 128 -6.59 18.12 -12.01
C MET A 128 -6.12 19.21 -12.96
N ALA A 129 -6.76 20.36 -12.96
CA ALA A 129 -6.38 21.50 -13.80
C ALA A 129 -4.98 22.04 -13.45
N ARG A 130 -4.69 22.21 -12.16
CA ARG A 130 -3.38 22.68 -11.68
C ARG A 130 -2.28 21.61 -11.70
N ARG A 131 -2.66 20.35 -11.75
CA ARG A 131 -1.76 19.20 -11.52
C ARG A 131 -1.02 19.26 -10.19
N ALA A 132 -1.65 19.86 -9.19
CA ALA A 132 -1.08 20.03 -7.86
C ALA A 132 -2.17 20.17 -6.80
N GLY A 133 -1.95 19.62 -5.61
CA GLY A 133 -2.84 19.71 -4.48
C GLY A 133 -2.20 19.24 -3.18
N ARG A 134 -2.82 19.59 -2.05
CA ARG A 134 -2.48 18.99 -0.76
C ARG A 134 -2.93 17.53 -0.73
N CYS A 135 -2.64 16.82 0.35
CA CYS A 135 -3.11 15.43 0.53
C CYS A 135 -4.62 15.30 0.29
N SER A 136 -5.43 16.25 0.78
CA SER A 136 -6.88 16.25 0.56
C SER A 136 -7.26 16.42 -0.91
N GLY A 137 -6.59 17.29 -1.63
CA GLY A 137 -6.83 17.51 -3.05
C GLY A 137 -6.41 16.32 -3.91
N VAL A 138 -5.25 15.74 -3.63
CA VAL A 138 -4.78 14.53 -4.32
C VAL A 138 -5.71 13.35 -4.04
N ALA A 139 -6.18 13.18 -2.80
CA ALA A 139 -7.16 12.16 -2.46
C ALA A 139 -8.50 12.38 -3.19
N ASN A 140 -9.00 13.62 -3.25
CA ASN A 140 -10.23 13.95 -3.97
C ASN A 140 -10.10 13.66 -5.48
N ALA A 141 -8.99 14.06 -6.11
CA ALA A 141 -8.73 13.78 -7.52
C ALA A 141 -8.59 12.27 -7.78
N SER A 142 -7.93 11.53 -6.89
CA SER A 142 -7.78 10.07 -7.00
C SER A 142 -9.13 9.35 -6.89
N ALA A 143 -9.98 9.76 -5.95
CA ALA A 143 -11.32 9.20 -5.82
C ALA A 143 -12.16 9.49 -7.06
N ALA A 144 -12.14 10.72 -7.59
CA ALA A 144 -12.85 11.09 -8.80
C ALA A 144 -12.35 10.33 -10.04
N LEU A 145 -11.04 10.10 -10.17
CA LEU A 145 -10.47 9.29 -11.25
C LEU A 145 -10.87 7.81 -11.15
N LEU A 146 -10.88 7.24 -9.94
CA LEU A 146 -11.38 5.87 -9.72
C LEU A 146 -12.87 5.76 -10.07
N LEU A 147 -13.69 6.73 -9.64
CA LEU A 147 -15.11 6.80 -9.98
C LEU A 147 -15.30 6.91 -11.51
N ALA A 148 -14.56 7.79 -12.18
CA ALA A 148 -14.61 7.96 -13.63
C ALA A 148 -14.12 6.71 -14.39
N ALA A 149 -13.27 5.89 -13.76
CA ALA A 149 -12.86 4.58 -14.26
C ALA A 149 -13.86 3.48 -13.92
N GLY A 150 -15.02 3.77 -13.29
CA GLY A 150 -16.06 2.81 -12.99
C GLY A 150 -15.89 2.04 -11.68
N PHE A 151 -14.95 2.41 -10.82
CA PHE A 151 -14.82 1.86 -9.47
C PHE A 151 -15.72 2.63 -8.50
N GLU A 152 -16.23 1.97 -7.47
CA GLU A 152 -16.66 2.69 -6.28
C GLU A 152 -15.42 3.23 -5.55
N ALA A 153 -15.44 4.50 -5.18
CA ALA A 153 -14.33 5.11 -4.47
C ALA A 153 -14.84 6.15 -3.46
N ARG A 154 -14.07 6.32 -2.38
CA ARG A 154 -14.35 7.33 -1.37
C ARG A 154 -13.05 7.82 -0.72
N THR A 155 -13.08 9.05 -0.22
CA THR A 155 -12.00 9.57 0.61
C THR A 155 -12.23 9.23 2.08
N VAL A 156 -11.15 9.06 2.81
CA VAL A 156 -11.15 8.87 4.27
C VAL A 156 -10.31 9.96 4.89
N SER A 157 -10.89 10.64 5.87
CA SER A 157 -10.19 11.65 6.66
C SER A 157 -9.61 11.05 7.93
N GLY A 158 -8.47 11.57 8.37
CA GLY A 158 -7.82 11.08 9.57
C GLY A 158 -6.55 11.83 9.92
N LEU A 159 -5.70 11.15 10.66
CA LEU A 159 -4.35 11.60 11.00
C LEU A 159 -3.31 10.63 10.45
N LEU A 160 -2.20 11.17 9.99
CA LEU A 160 -0.97 10.43 9.77
C LEU A 160 0.00 10.75 10.92
N ILE A 161 0.49 9.71 11.58
CA ILE A 161 1.46 9.86 12.67
C ILE A 161 2.85 9.83 12.06
N THR A 162 3.44 11.00 11.92
CA THR A 162 4.81 11.18 11.45
C THR A 162 5.80 11.15 12.62
N ASP A 163 7.10 11.21 12.34
CA ASP A 163 8.12 11.28 13.39
C ASP A 163 8.10 12.65 14.11
N ASP A 164 7.59 13.69 13.42
CA ASP A 164 7.39 15.04 13.98
C ASP A 164 6.04 15.21 14.70
N GLY A 165 5.19 14.17 14.69
CA GLY A 165 3.88 14.17 15.35
C GLY A 165 2.71 13.92 14.41
N PRO A 166 1.47 14.00 14.94
CA PRO A 166 0.27 13.79 14.16
C PRO A 166 -0.03 14.97 13.21
N VAL A 167 -0.36 14.65 11.97
CA VAL A 167 -0.78 15.64 10.98
C VAL A 167 -2.15 15.25 10.38
N PRO A 168 -3.06 16.21 10.13
CA PRO A 168 -4.28 15.93 9.39
C PRO A 168 -3.96 15.35 8.02
N HIS A 169 -4.62 14.25 7.68
CA HIS A 169 -4.33 13.53 6.44
C HIS A 169 -5.59 12.99 5.81
N ARG A 170 -5.55 12.77 4.50
CA ARG A 170 -6.65 12.16 3.74
C ARG A 170 -6.10 11.17 2.74
N TRP A 171 -6.75 10.00 2.68
CA TRP A 171 -6.44 8.94 1.71
C TRP A 171 -7.70 8.45 1.01
N VAL A 172 -7.60 7.40 0.22
CA VAL A 172 -8.68 6.88 -0.62
C VAL A 172 -8.93 5.42 -0.31
N GLU A 173 -10.16 5.00 -0.46
CA GLU A 173 -10.56 3.61 -0.55
C GLU A 173 -11.27 3.38 -1.88
N GLY A 174 -10.79 2.41 -2.64
CA GLY A 174 -11.44 1.89 -3.83
C GLY A 174 -12.09 0.53 -3.55
N ARG A 175 -13.29 0.29 -4.08
CA ARG A 175 -13.92 -1.02 -3.96
C ARG A 175 -13.54 -1.90 -5.13
N LEU A 176 -12.86 -3.01 -4.82
CA LEU A 176 -12.39 -3.96 -5.83
C LEU A 176 -13.14 -5.30 -5.72
N PRO A 177 -13.43 -5.96 -6.85
CA PRO A 177 -14.09 -7.26 -6.86
C PRO A 177 -13.34 -8.29 -6.01
N GLY A 178 -14.03 -9.01 -5.14
CA GLY A 178 -13.45 -10.04 -4.27
C GLY A 178 -12.63 -9.52 -3.09
N ALA A 179 -12.13 -8.29 -3.14
CA ALA A 179 -11.32 -7.68 -2.07
C ALA A 179 -12.10 -6.68 -1.20
N GLY A 180 -13.27 -6.22 -1.66
CA GLY A 180 -14.05 -5.19 -0.97
C GLY A 180 -13.37 -3.82 -1.02
N TRP A 181 -13.49 -3.02 0.03
CA TRP A 181 -12.85 -1.73 0.14
C TRP A 181 -11.34 -1.88 0.40
N VAL A 182 -10.51 -1.39 -0.50
CA VAL A 182 -9.05 -1.44 -0.43
C VAL A 182 -8.52 -0.04 -0.16
N PRO A 183 -7.90 0.20 1.01
CA PRO A 183 -7.35 1.50 1.34
C PRO A 183 -6.01 1.72 0.61
N THR A 184 -5.80 2.94 0.16
CA THR A 184 -4.60 3.36 -0.54
C THR A 184 -4.28 4.82 -0.23
N ASP A 185 -3.00 5.15 -0.10
CA ASP A 185 -2.55 6.52 0.11
C ASP A 185 -1.84 7.07 -1.13
N PRO A 186 -2.56 7.81 -2.00
CA PRO A 186 -1.98 8.36 -3.22
C PRO A 186 -0.90 9.42 -2.96
N THR A 187 -0.94 10.09 -1.82
CA THR A 187 0.06 11.09 -1.43
C THR A 187 1.41 10.47 -1.17
N LEU A 188 1.42 9.32 -0.51
CA LEU A 188 2.63 8.56 -0.19
C LEU A 188 2.97 7.52 -1.26
N GLY A 189 2.11 7.31 -2.25
CA GLY A 189 2.26 6.28 -3.26
C GLY A 189 2.13 4.87 -2.69
N LEU A 190 1.28 4.66 -1.69
CA LEU A 190 1.10 3.38 -1.00
C LEU A 190 -0.17 2.66 -1.48
N TRP A 191 -0.05 1.34 -1.68
CA TRP A 191 -1.20 0.44 -1.89
C TRP A 191 -1.89 0.02 -0.59
N VAL A 192 -1.23 0.19 0.54
CA VAL A 192 -1.77 -0.09 1.86
C VAL A 192 -1.60 1.14 2.73
N ILE A 193 -2.52 1.34 3.66
CA ILE A 193 -2.31 2.26 4.76
C ILE A 193 -1.65 1.51 5.92
N THR A 194 -0.92 2.23 6.75
CA THR A 194 -0.12 1.67 7.84
C THR A 194 -0.83 1.82 9.17
N SER A 195 -0.26 1.24 10.23
CA SER A 195 -0.70 1.50 11.59
C SER A 195 -0.51 2.96 12.05
N ARG A 196 0.18 3.78 11.26
CA ARG A 196 0.32 5.23 11.47
C ARG A 196 -0.86 6.05 10.93
N HIS A 197 -1.80 5.44 10.19
CA HIS A 197 -3.01 6.09 9.73
C HIS A 197 -4.14 5.86 10.75
N LEU A 198 -4.64 6.92 11.33
CA LEU A 198 -5.81 6.87 12.21
C LEU A 198 -7.03 7.43 11.49
N ALA A 199 -8.02 6.58 11.24
CA ALA A 199 -9.25 6.97 10.56
C ALA A 199 -10.23 7.68 11.50
N PHE A 200 -10.87 8.74 10.98
CA PHE A 200 -11.98 9.46 11.59
C PHE A 200 -13.17 9.43 10.64
N ASP A 201 -14.38 9.60 11.13
CA ASP A 201 -15.56 9.64 10.25
C ASP A 201 -15.67 10.95 9.47
N ASP A 202 -15.35 12.05 10.16
CA ASP A 202 -15.45 13.39 9.62
C ASP A 202 -14.09 13.99 9.31
N THR A 203 -14.09 15.10 8.56
CA THR A 203 -12.88 15.87 8.34
C THR A 203 -12.29 16.31 9.67
N VAL A 204 -11.04 15.96 9.90
CA VAL A 204 -10.32 16.39 11.10
C VAL A 204 -10.07 17.89 11.02
N THR A 205 -10.70 18.62 11.94
CA THR A 205 -10.62 20.10 12.00
C THR A 205 -9.58 20.59 13.00
N GLY A 206 -9.11 19.73 13.88
CA GLY A 206 -8.07 20.00 14.86
C GLY A 206 -7.27 18.74 15.17
N ILE A 207 -6.05 18.92 15.65
CA ILE A 207 -5.23 17.80 16.09
C ILE A 207 -5.59 17.50 17.54
N PRO A 208 -6.17 16.32 17.87
CA PRO A 208 -6.46 15.93 19.24
C PRO A 208 -5.14 15.73 20.01
N GLU A 209 -5.22 15.77 21.33
CA GLU A 209 -4.11 15.31 22.14
C GLU A 209 -3.89 13.82 21.90
N LEU A 210 -2.70 13.48 21.41
CA LEU A 210 -2.35 12.13 21.03
C LEU A 210 -1.04 11.72 21.67
N ARG A 211 -1.06 10.56 22.33
CA ARG A 211 0.13 9.93 22.89
C ARG A 211 0.32 8.54 22.29
N THR A 212 1.45 8.33 21.66
CA THR A 212 1.85 7.00 21.16
C THR A 212 2.29 6.14 22.34
N LEU A 213 1.63 5.02 22.56
CA LEU A 213 2.00 4.02 23.59
C LEU A 213 2.95 2.97 23.00
N GLU A 214 2.68 2.59 21.78
CA GLU A 214 3.43 1.58 21.05
C GLU A 214 3.38 1.95 19.56
N ALA A 215 4.52 2.26 18.99
CA ALA A 215 4.65 2.46 17.55
C ALA A 215 5.12 1.15 16.92
N GLY A 216 4.23 0.46 16.28
CA GLY A 216 4.59 -0.65 15.41
C GLY A 216 5.30 -0.08 14.20
N GLY A 217 6.55 -0.47 14.02
CA GLY A 217 7.38 0.05 12.97
C GLY A 217 6.97 -0.43 11.59
N GLY A 218 6.09 0.29 10.95
CA GLY A 218 6.05 0.26 9.49
C GLY A 218 6.98 1.34 9.00
N ASP A 219 8.19 0.99 8.59
CA ASP A 219 8.99 1.88 7.78
C ASP A 219 8.20 2.15 6.50
N LEU A 220 7.70 3.39 6.35
CA LEU A 220 6.92 3.80 5.20
C LEU A 220 7.67 3.56 3.89
N ASP A 221 8.99 3.50 3.93
CA ASP A 221 9.84 3.23 2.77
C ASP A 221 9.84 1.74 2.36
N ARG A 222 9.39 0.84 3.23
CA ARG A 222 9.34 -0.61 2.98
C ARG A 222 7.98 -1.12 2.51
N LEU A 223 6.99 -0.25 2.38
CA LEU A 223 5.65 -0.65 1.94
C LEU A 223 5.54 -0.72 0.42
N PRO A 224 4.67 -1.60 -0.13
CA PRO A 224 4.42 -1.67 -1.56
C PRO A 224 3.97 -0.31 -2.10
N ARG A 225 4.72 0.21 -3.06
CA ARG A 225 4.44 1.48 -3.73
C ARG A 225 4.07 1.22 -5.19
N TRP A 226 3.16 2.00 -5.76
CA TRP A 226 2.81 1.91 -7.19
C TRP A 226 3.61 2.88 -8.06
N ARG A 227 4.82 3.24 -7.69
CA ARG A 227 5.69 4.08 -8.52
C ARG A 227 6.30 3.24 -9.62
N GLY A 228 6.08 3.66 -10.87
CA GLY A 228 6.62 3.05 -12.08
C GLY A 228 5.52 2.60 -13.05
N ARG A 229 5.87 2.43 -14.32
CA ARG A 229 5.01 1.72 -15.29
C ARG A 229 5.00 0.25 -14.89
N PRO A 230 3.85 -0.46 -14.87
CA PRO A 230 3.90 -1.91 -15.00
C PRO A 230 4.59 -2.18 -16.32
N ALA A 231 5.68 -2.94 -16.28
CA ALA A 231 6.24 -3.48 -17.50
C ALA A 231 5.12 -4.23 -18.24
N ARG A 232 5.04 -4.06 -19.54
CA ARG A 232 4.23 -4.99 -20.33
C ARG A 232 4.76 -6.38 -20.03
N PRO A 233 3.92 -7.43 -20.01
CA PRO A 233 4.36 -8.78 -19.71
C PRO A 233 5.59 -9.22 -20.51
N ASN A 234 5.80 -8.64 -21.70
CA ASN A 234 6.92 -8.93 -22.59
C ASN A 234 8.15 -8.01 -22.42
N ASP A 235 8.06 -6.95 -21.62
CA ASP A 235 9.16 -5.98 -21.44
C ASP A 235 9.82 -6.12 -20.06
N GLY A 236 9.24 -6.92 -19.15
CA GLY A 236 9.72 -7.12 -17.80
C GLY A 236 10.95 -8.02 -17.72
N ALA A 237 11.82 -7.74 -16.78
CA ALA A 237 12.84 -8.68 -16.33
C ALA A 237 12.26 -9.67 -15.34
N GLY A 238 12.83 -10.86 -15.27
CA GLY A 238 12.53 -11.84 -14.23
C GLY A 238 13.77 -12.08 -13.36
N LEU A 239 13.55 -12.45 -12.10
CA LEU A 239 14.59 -12.93 -11.21
C LEU A 239 14.12 -14.22 -10.53
N VAL A 240 14.93 -15.25 -10.62
CA VAL A 240 14.78 -16.50 -9.87
C VAL A 240 15.87 -16.53 -8.79
N CYS A 241 15.46 -16.54 -7.54
CA CYS A 241 16.37 -16.67 -6.42
C CYS A 241 16.25 -18.08 -5.84
N ARG A 242 17.38 -18.80 -5.67
CA ARG A 242 17.43 -20.14 -5.10
C ARG A 242 18.26 -20.17 -3.85
N LEU A 243 17.77 -20.89 -2.85
CA LEU A 243 18.49 -21.17 -1.62
C LEU A 243 19.12 -22.55 -1.70
N ILE A 244 20.44 -22.64 -1.46
CA ILE A 244 21.18 -23.88 -1.37
C ILE A 244 21.88 -23.99 -0.01
N GLY A 245 22.34 -25.19 0.35
CA GLY A 245 23.07 -25.47 1.58
C GLY A 245 22.41 -26.56 2.42
N ASP A 246 23.19 -27.22 3.24
CA ASP A 246 22.76 -28.31 4.12
C ASP A 246 22.08 -27.77 5.37
N GLY A 247 20.98 -28.37 5.81
CA GLY A 247 20.25 -28.03 7.02
C GLY A 247 18.73 -28.16 6.84
N GLU A 248 17.98 -28.08 7.95
CA GLU A 248 16.52 -28.08 7.92
C GLU A 248 16.01 -26.88 7.10
N PRO A 249 14.86 -27.02 6.39
CA PRO A 249 14.33 -25.96 5.54
C PRO A 249 13.92 -24.75 6.39
N THR A 250 14.86 -23.82 6.58
CA THR A 250 14.60 -22.55 7.22
C THR A 250 13.87 -21.64 6.25
N ARG A 251 12.83 -21.02 6.71
CA ARG A 251 12.04 -20.07 5.93
C ARG A 251 12.84 -18.80 5.67
N ALA A 252 13.37 -18.67 4.47
CA ALA A 252 14.05 -17.44 4.06
C ALA A 252 13.11 -16.50 3.33
N VAL A 253 13.44 -15.22 3.32
CA VAL A 253 12.71 -14.17 2.62
C VAL A 253 13.67 -13.46 1.69
N ALA A 254 13.32 -13.37 0.42
CA ALA A 254 14.00 -12.54 -0.56
C ALA A 254 13.24 -11.22 -0.73
N MET A 255 13.95 -10.12 -0.70
CA MET A 255 13.44 -8.76 -0.94
C MET A 255 14.22 -8.09 -2.04
N LEU A 256 13.52 -7.48 -2.99
CA LEU A 256 14.10 -6.68 -4.05
C LEU A 256 13.69 -5.23 -3.88
N TYR A 257 14.67 -4.35 -3.88
CA TYR A 257 14.49 -2.89 -3.77
C TYR A 257 14.88 -2.24 -5.11
N GLY A 258 13.91 -1.60 -5.75
CA GLY A 258 14.12 -0.83 -6.97
C GLY A 258 14.53 0.62 -6.67
N ARG A 259 15.16 1.29 -7.64
CA ARG A 259 15.56 2.70 -7.53
C ARG A 259 14.38 3.67 -7.35
N GLY A 260 13.20 3.28 -7.82
CA GLY A 260 11.96 4.05 -7.68
C GLY A 260 11.28 3.92 -6.32
N GLY A 261 11.87 3.18 -5.37
CA GLY A 261 11.29 2.85 -4.08
C GLY A 261 10.34 1.64 -4.14
N GLU A 262 10.38 0.88 -5.23
CA GLU A 262 9.65 -0.38 -5.37
C GLU A 262 10.27 -1.44 -4.46
N VAL A 263 9.40 -2.21 -3.78
CA VAL A 263 9.85 -3.33 -2.96
C VAL A 263 9.01 -4.55 -3.30
N HIS A 264 9.68 -5.60 -3.76
CA HIS A 264 9.09 -6.91 -3.96
C HIS A 264 9.59 -7.86 -2.88
N ARG A 265 8.70 -8.71 -2.38
CA ARG A 265 9.01 -9.69 -1.35
C ARG A 265 8.49 -11.05 -1.76
N ALA A 266 9.30 -12.08 -1.60
CA ALA A 266 8.89 -13.46 -1.79
C ALA A 266 9.48 -14.37 -0.71
N ILE A 267 8.76 -15.46 -0.39
CA ILE A 267 9.26 -16.52 0.46
C ILE A 267 10.14 -17.43 -0.39
N LEU A 268 11.31 -17.76 0.11
CA LEU A 268 12.33 -18.56 -0.56
C LEU A 268 12.32 -19.98 0.03
N GLU A 269 11.55 -20.91 -0.58
CA GLU A 269 11.35 -22.30 -0.15
C GLU A 269 11.34 -23.27 -1.35
N PRO A 270 12.45 -23.81 -1.83
CA PRO A 270 13.81 -23.30 -1.85
C PRO A 270 14.04 -22.25 -2.93
N GLU A 271 13.02 -21.93 -3.72
CA GLU A 271 13.06 -20.99 -4.84
C GLU A 271 12.00 -19.91 -4.67
N ALA A 272 12.34 -18.68 -5.02
CA ALA A 272 11.43 -17.58 -5.18
C ALA A 272 11.55 -16.98 -6.59
N ARG A 273 10.42 -16.59 -7.18
CA ARG A 273 10.37 -15.96 -8.51
C ARG A 273 9.80 -14.57 -8.40
N PHE A 274 10.44 -13.65 -9.07
CA PHE A 274 9.99 -12.31 -9.28
C PHE A 274 9.81 -12.11 -10.78
N GLU A 275 8.63 -11.70 -11.20
CA GLU A 275 8.26 -11.54 -12.59
C GLU A 275 7.87 -10.08 -12.86
N ALA A 276 7.92 -9.69 -14.13
CA ALA A 276 7.54 -8.35 -14.58
C ALA A 276 8.27 -7.20 -13.85
N LEU A 277 9.51 -7.44 -13.43
CA LEU A 277 10.36 -6.41 -12.84
C LEU A 277 10.75 -5.37 -13.90
N LEU A 278 10.85 -4.11 -13.50
CA LEU A 278 11.43 -3.10 -14.38
C LEU A 278 12.89 -3.41 -14.66
N PRO A 279 13.36 -3.31 -15.93
CA PRO A 279 14.78 -3.39 -16.23
C PRO A 279 15.58 -2.30 -15.50
N GLY A 280 16.80 -2.62 -15.09
CA GLY A 280 17.70 -1.68 -14.42
C GLY A 280 18.23 -2.21 -13.10
N ARG A 281 18.68 -1.30 -12.24
CA ARG A 281 19.35 -1.66 -10.99
C ARG A 281 18.38 -1.95 -9.87
N TRP A 282 18.62 -3.09 -9.21
CA TRP A 282 17.90 -3.57 -8.06
C TRP A 282 18.85 -3.98 -6.95
N ARG A 283 18.44 -3.83 -5.70
CA ARG A 283 19.15 -4.40 -4.56
C ARG A 283 18.38 -5.61 -4.05
N LEU A 284 19.01 -6.79 -4.12
CA LEU A 284 18.52 -8.02 -3.53
C LEU A 284 19.02 -8.12 -2.09
N VAL A 285 18.12 -8.43 -1.16
CA VAL A 285 18.43 -8.79 0.22
C VAL A 285 17.73 -10.11 0.52
N VAL A 286 18.49 -11.11 0.97
CA VAL A 286 17.94 -12.39 1.42
C VAL A 286 18.21 -12.54 2.91
N MET A 287 17.16 -12.87 3.65
CA MET A 287 17.19 -13.00 5.11
C MET A 287 16.59 -14.34 5.53
N ALA A 288 17.18 -14.97 6.55
CA ALA A 288 16.59 -16.09 7.28
C ALA A 288 16.80 -15.87 8.78
N ASP A 289 15.78 -16.15 9.58
CA ASP A 289 15.82 -16.05 11.06
C ASP A 289 16.36 -14.71 11.58
N GLY A 290 16.07 -13.63 10.86
CA GLY A 290 16.55 -12.29 11.21
C GLY A 290 17.99 -11.97 10.81
N VAL A 291 18.68 -12.92 10.19
CA VAL A 291 20.06 -12.76 9.70
C VAL A 291 20.06 -12.51 8.20
N ILE A 292 20.84 -11.54 7.74
CA ILE A 292 21.06 -11.31 6.30
C ILE A 292 22.02 -12.38 5.80
N LEU A 293 21.55 -13.21 4.88
CA LEU A 293 22.35 -14.23 4.20
C LEU A 293 23.09 -13.66 2.99
N GLU A 294 22.44 -12.71 2.28
CA GLU A 294 23.00 -12.12 1.07
C GLU A 294 22.45 -10.72 0.90
N GLN A 295 23.30 -9.79 0.45
CA GLN A 295 22.90 -8.48 -0.02
C GLN A 295 23.71 -8.12 -1.26
N ARG A 296 23.03 -7.84 -2.37
CA ARG A 296 23.70 -7.55 -3.64
C ARG A 296 22.94 -6.58 -4.53
N GLU A 297 23.69 -5.73 -5.23
CA GLU A 297 23.16 -4.94 -6.36
C GLU A 297 23.11 -5.82 -7.61
N LEU A 298 21.98 -5.77 -8.32
CA LEU A 298 21.70 -6.49 -9.55
C LEU A 298 21.35 -5.51 -10.66
N GLU A 299 21.82 -5.79 -11.88
CA GLU A 299 21.36 -5.11 -13.08
C GLU A 299 20.48 -6.10 -13.86
N LEU A 300 19.19 -5.84 -13.94
CA LEU A 300 18.25 -6.70 -14.65
C LEU A 300 18.03 -6.19 -16.08
N ALA A 301 18.34 -7.03 -17.06
CA ALA A 301 18.13 -6.72 -18.45
C ALA A 301 16.66 -6.96 -18.87
N PRO A 302 16.10 -6.15 -19.80
CA PRO A 302 14.74 -6.32 -20.28
C PRO A 302 14.56 -7.69 -20.96
N SER A 303 13.37 -8.28 -20.76
CA SER A 303 12.96 -9.56 -21.37
C SER A 303 13.87 -10.76 -21.02
N GLN A 304 14.65 -10.67 -19.96
CA GLN A 304 15.52 -11.76 -19.48
C GLN A 304 15.12 -12.21 -18.08
N VAL A 305 15.30 -13.51 -17.85
CA VAL A 305 15.18 -14.11 -16.52
C VAL A 305 16.58 -14.33 -15.96
N HIS A 306 16.90 -13.60 -14.91
CA HIS A 306 18.15 -13.75 -14.20
C HIS A 306 18.01 -14.84 -13.12
N SER A 307 19.05 -15.62 -12.90
CA SER A 307 19.08 -16.62 -11.84
C SER A 307 20.16 -16.27 -10.82
N PHE A 308 19.80 -16.33 -9.56
CA PHE A 308 20.70 -16.06 -8.46
C PHE A 308 20.60 -17.14 -7.40
N THR A 309 21.73 -17.58 -6.87
CA THR A 309 21.80 -18.64 -5.86
C THR A 309 22.43 -18.08 -4.58
N VAL A 310 21.75 -18.29 -3.47
CA VAL A 310 22.18 -17.91 -2.12
C VAL A 310 22.61 -19.16 -1.38
N ASP A 311 23.82 -19.16 -0.86
CA ASP A 311 24.37 -20.28 -0.08
C ASP A 311 24.21 -19.97 1.41
N ARG A 312 23.44 -20.81 2.10
CA ARG A 312 23.20 -20.67 3.55
C ARG A 312 24.46 -20.81 4.40
N SER A 313 25.44 -21.54 3.91
CA SER A 313 26.67 -21.79 4.67
C SER A 313 27.58 -20.56 4.76
N LYS A 314 27.30 -19.52 3.95
CA LYS A 314 28.06 -18.26 3.91
C LYS A 314 27.26 -17.17 4.60
N THR A 315 27.76 -16.69 5.73
CA THR A 315 27.24 -15.47 6.35
C THR A 315 27.83 -14.23 5.66
N ALA A 316 27.06 -13.15 5.56
CA ALA A 316 27.44 -11.93 4.82
C ALA A 316 28.78 -11.32 5.24
N THR A 317 29.33 -11.68 6.39
CA THR A 317 30.61 -11.20 6.92
C THR A 317 31.83 -11.75 6.18
N GLU A 318 31.70 -12.82 5.41
CA GLU A 318 32.83 -13.46 4.70
C GLU A 318 33.01 -12.95 3.26
N GLN A 319 32.09 -12.13 2.72
CA GLN A 319 32.11 -11.71 1.32
C GLN A 319 32.83 -10.38 1.05
N GLU A 320 33.15 -9.57 2.05
CA GLU A 320 33.88 -8.30 1.86
C GLU A 320 35.41 -8.46 1.71
N VAL A 321 35.97 -9.66 1.87
CA VAL A 321 37.45 -9.88 1.87
C VAL A 321 37.97 -10.43 0.52
N GLY A 322 37.11 -10.61 -0.48
CA GLY A 322 37.48 -11.27 -1.74
C GLY A 322 37.15 -10.50 -3.02
N SER A 323 37.58 -9.23 -3.14
CA SER A 323 37.56 -8.49 -4.43
C SER A 323 38.83 -7.68 -4.64
#